data_7e582ea2a5e963e41faccd9089b15c22
#
_entry.id   7e582ea2a5e963e41faccd9089b15c22
#
_cell.length_a   1.000
_cell.length_b   1.000
_cell.length_c   1.000
_cell.angle_alpha   90.00
_cell.angle_beta   90.00
_cell.angle_gamma   90.00
#
_symmetry.space_group_name_H-M   'P 1'
#
loop_
_entity.id
_entity.type
_entity.pdbx_description
1 polymer ?
#
loop_
_entity_poly.entity_id
_entity_poly.type
_entity_poly.pdbx_seq_one_letter_code
_entity_poly.pdbx_strand_id
1 'polypeptide(L)'
;MADNYATTGLKRLKPLFIDDKRYLVVQGGMRASKTYTILMLIISWCQSNANKIATVASMSYPHLSRGAIRDFQNIMKNADIYEPERWNQSSKIYTFGNGSILEFISVDNMSAHGPARDMLFVNEANDMDIETFRNLAFRTTGKIIIDYNPTHEFWAHTWLMKDEKGNTDFIILTYKDNEALAPTIRDAIESRQPKKGEKPSNWWIVYGLGQIGSLEGNIYSGWHKATADDYKNAKLIRYGLDFGFSNDESGLVAIYQTEHDELIVKQLIYKTGILGSQYGDELRRAGIEPTVLIVADSARPEIIAEIKAQGFRCIGADKNAGSVLRGIDRVKQRQIIYDGKDLEREYLSYAWRTKRTGETLDEPQDGNDHLMDATRYAIDDLSKQRFDF
;
A
#
# COMPACT_ATOMS: atom_id res chain seq x y z
N MET A 1 -24.70 13.03 -28.57
CA MET A 1 -25.30 12.08 -27.60
C MET A 1 -24.31 11.65 -26.47
N ALA A 2 -23.30 12.48 -26.14
CA ALA A 2 -22.25 12.11 -25.16
C ALA A 2 -22.44 12.73 -23.76
N ASP A 3 -23.42 13.58 -23.53
CA ASP A 3 -23.55 14.32 -22.28
C ASP A 3 -24.34 13.63 -21.17
N ASN A 4 -25.01 12.53 -21.43
CA ASN A 4 -25.87 11.87 -20.46
C ASN A 4 -25.18 10.76 -19.59
N TYR A 5 -23.91 10.47 -19.81
CA TYR A 5 -23.19 9.43 -19.06
C TYR A 5 -21.97 9.94 -18.25
N ALA A 6 -21.75 11.25 -18.23
CA ALA A 6 -20.64 11.80 -17.46
C ALA A 6 -20.98 11.81 -15.97
N THR A 7 -20.26 11.01 -15.17
CA THR A 7 -20.38 11.00 -13.71
C THR A 7 -20.04 12.37 -13.13
N THR A 8 -20.54 12.64 -11.92
CA THR A 8 -20.18 13.87 -11.18
C THR A 8 -18.67 13.96 -11.01
N GLY A 9 -17.99 12.83 -10.76
CA GLY A 9 -16.53 12.77 -10.69
C GLY A 9 -15.85 13.29 -11.95
N LEU A 10 -16.30 12.87 -13.13
CA LEU A 10 -15.75 13.36 -14.41
C LEU A 10 -16.02 14.88 -14.61
N LYS A 11 -17.23 15.34 -14.30
CA LYS A 11 -17.59 16.76 -14.43
C LYS A 11 -16.75 17.66 -13.53
N ARG A 12 -16.43 17.20 -12.31
CA ARG A 12 -15.60 17.92 -11.34
C ARG A 12 -14.11 17.88 -11.70
N LEU A 13 -13.62 16.74 -12.23
CA LEU A 13 -12.20 16.55 -12.52
C LEU A 13 -11.77 17.19 -13.83
N LYS A 14 -12.63 17.19 -14.86
CA LYS A 14 -12.28 17.71 -16.20
C LYS A 14 -11.77 19.16 -16.21
N PRO A 15 -12.37 20.14 -15.52
CA PRO A 15 -11.84 21.50 -15.47
C PRO A 15 -10.41 21.57 -14.89
N LEU A 16 -10.12 20.80 -13.84
CA LEU A 16 -8.80 20.78 -13.20
C LEU A 16 -7.76 20.05 -14.08
N PHE A 17 -8.20 19.09 -14.89
CA PHE A 17 -7.33 18.39 -15.83
C PHE A 17 -6.84 19.31 -16.97
N ILE A 18 -7.70 20.23 -17.46
CA ILE A 18 -7.38 21.15 -18.54
C ILE A 18 -6.78 22.49 -18.05
N ASP A 19 -6.81 22.75 -16.75
CA ASP A 19 -6.15 23.90 -16.14
C ASP A 19 -4.64 23.90 -16.42
N ASP A 20 -3.97 25.04 -16.35
CA ASP A 20 -2.56 25.19 -16.68
C ASP A 20 -1.60 24.81 -15.54
N LYS A 21 -2.11 24.55 -14.34
CA LYS A 21 -1.29 24.09 -13.23
C LYS A 21 -0.64 22.73 -13.52
N ARG A 22 0.60 22.61 -13.08
CA ARG A 22 1.43 21.45 -13.36
C ARG A 22 0.95 20.18 -12.67
N TYR A 23 0.48 20.31 -11.43
CA TYR A 23 0.11 19.15 -10.60
C TYR A 23 -1.41 19.08 -10.40
N LEU A 24 -1.94 17.87 -10.50
CA LEU A 24 -3.34 17.58 -10.17
C LEU A 24 -3.36 16.41 -9.18
N VAL A 25 -3.77 16.69 -7.96
CA VAL A 25 -3.88 15.73 -6.85
C VAL A 25 -5.33 15.27 -6.71
N VAL A 26 -5.57 13.99 -6.95
CA VAL A 26 -6.90 13.37 -6.87
C VAL A 26 -6.94 12.41 -5.69
N GLN A 27 -7.25 12.93 -4.53
CA GLN A 27 -7.48 12.15 -3.32
C GLN A 27 -8.90 11.57 -3.34
N GLY A 28 -9.12 10.41 -2.71
CA GLY A 28 -10.51 9.99 -2.55
C GLY A 28 -10.71 8.60 -1.98
N GLY A 29 -11.98 8.33 -1.70
CA GLY A 29 -12.43 7.08 -1.12
C GLY A 29 -12.42 5.90 -2.08
N MET A 30 -12.83 4.76 -1.55
CA MET A 30 -13.02 3.54 -2.33
C MET A 30 -14.16 3.72 -3.34
N ARG A 31 -14.00 3.13 -4.55
CA ARG A 31 -15.01 3.17 -5.61
C ARG A 31 -15.42 4.57 -6.09
N ALA A 32 -14.60 5.57 -5.83
CA ALA A 32 -14.81 6.94 -6.33
C ALA A 32 -14.50 7.10 -7.83
N SER A 33 -14.14 6.04 -8.54
CA SER A 33 -13.74 6.04 -9.98
C SER A 33 -12.56 6.95 -10.32
N LYS A 34 -11.66 7.24 -9.37
CA LYS A 34 -10.50 8.14 -9.60
C LYS A 34 -9.70 7.72 -10.84
N THR A 35 -9.08 6.54 -10.76
CA THR A 35 -8.22 5.98 -11.82
C THR A 35 -8.95 5.89 -13.16
N TYR A 36 -10.20 5.38 -13.16
CA TYR A 36 -11.02 5.25 -14.37
C TYR A 36 -11.28 6.61 -15.03
N THR A 37 -11.66 7.61 -14.23
CA THR A 37 -11.96 8.97 -14.71
C THR A 37 -10.71 9.67 -15.25
N ILE A 38 -9.56 9.53 -14.56
CA ILE A 38 -8.28 10.07 -15.02
C ILE A 38 -7.89 9.42 -16.36
N LEU A 39 -8.01 8.11 -16.49
CA LEU A 39 -7.69 7.40 -17.73
C LEU A 39 -8.59 7.85 -18.90
N MET A 40 -9.89 8.07 -18.68
CA MET A 40 -10.77 8.62 -19.71
C MET A 40 -10.25 9.98 -20.24
N LEU A 41 -9.81 10.86 -19.34
CA LEU A 41 -9.27 12.16 -19.70
C LEU A 41 -7.94 12.05 -20.44
N ILE A 42 -7.05 11.15 -20.01
CA ILE A 42 -5.76 10.89 -20.68
C ILE A 42 -5.97 10.30 -22.06
N ILE A 43 -6.89 9.36 -22.24
CA ILE A 43 -7.24 8.78 -23.56
C ILE A 43 -7.72 9.88 -24.50
N SER A 44 -8.66 10.72 -24.04
CA SER A 44 -9.16 11.86 -24.82
C SER A 44 -8.04 12.83 -25.18
N TRP A 45 -7.13 13.10 -24.25
CA TRP A 45 -5.96 13.95 -24.50
C TRP A 45 -5.01 13.35 -25.54
N CYS A 46 -4.68 12.06 -25.46
CA CYS A 46 -3.85 11.37 -26.43
C CYS A 46 -4.47 11.40 -27.85
N GLN A 47 -5.78 11.21 -27.94
CA GLN A 47 -6.50 11.29 -29.24
C GLN A 47 -6.51 12.71 -29.84
N SER A 48 -6.51 13.73 -28.98
CA SER A 48 -6.56 15.12 -29.40
C SER A 48 -5.20 15.76 -29.71
N ASN A 49 -4.11 15.14 -29.25
CA ASN A 49 -2.75 15.67 -29.39
C ASN A 49 -1.87 14.64 -30.10
N ALA A 50 -1.39 14.94 -31.30
CA ALA A 50 -0.58 14.01 -32.07
C ALA A 50 0.87 13.93 -31.58
N ASN A 51 1.46 12.72 -31.70
CA ASN A 51 2.87 12.44 -31.38
C ASN A 51 3.27 12.78 -29.94
N LYS A 52 2.36 12.55 -28.98
CA LYS A 52 2.56 12.81 -27.57
C LYS A 52 2.75 11.52 -26.77
N ILE A 53 3.44 11.63 -25.65
CA ILE A 53 3.73 10.51 -24.73
C ILE A 53 3.03 10.78 -23.41
N ALA A 54 2.07 9.93 -23.07
CA ALA A 54 1.50 9.85 -21.72
C ALA A 54 1.97 8.57 -21.02
N THR A 55 2.37 8.69 -19.78
CA THR A 55 2.86 7.56 -18.97
C THR A 55 1.98 7.37 -17.75
N VAL A 56 1.53 6.15 -17.51
CA VAL A 56 0.91 5.71 -16.25
C VAL A 56 1.93 4.94 -15.47
N ALA A 57 2.29 5.43 -14.29
CA ALA A 57 3.29 4.82 -13.41
C ALA A 57 2.63 4.30 -12.12
N SER A 58 3.09 3.17 -11.63
CA SER A 58 2.75 2.66 -10.29
C SER A 58 3.95 1.92 -9.70
N MET A 59 3.98 1.72 -8.38
CA MET A 59 5.08 1.04 -7.72
C MET A 59 5.25 -0.40 -8.19
N SER A 60 4.17 -1.14 -8.46
CA SER A 60 4.28 -2.55 -8.85
C SER A 60 3.45 -2.91 -10.07
N TYR A 61 3.94 -3.88 -10.85
CA TYR A 61 3.24 -4.38 -12.03
C TYR A 61 1.89 -5.06 -11.71
N PRO A 62 1.73 -5.84 -10.65
CA PRO A 62 0.42 -6.38 -10.28
C PRO A 62 -0.67 -5.32 -10.08
N HIS A 63 -0.33 -4.17 -9.47
CA HIS A 63 -1.26 -3.05 -9.30
C HIS A 63 -1.65 -2.44 -10.66
N LEU A 64 -0.68 -2.19 -11.54
CA LEU A 64 -0.95 -1.72 -12.90
C LEU A 64 -1.83 -2.69 -13.68
N SER A 65 -1.49 -3.97 -13.68
CA SER A 65 -2.14 -4.99 -14.50
C SER A 65 -3.61 -5.21 -14.09
N ARG A 66 -3.86 -5.34 -12.79
CA ARG A 66 -5.19 -5.59 -12.23
C ARG A 66 -6.04 -4.32 -12.10
N GLY A 67 -5.42 -3.15 -12.10
CA GLY A 67 -6.02 -1.82 -12.00
C GLY A 67 -6.01 -1.08 -13.33
N ALA A 68 -5.06 -0.16 -13.48
CA ALA A 68 -5.03 0.84 -14.55
C ALA A 68 -5.03 0.26 -15.99
N ILE A 69 -4.30 -0.83 -16.26
CA ILE A 69 -4.28 -1.45 -17.61
C ILE A 69 -5.66 -2.04 -17.94
N ARG A 70 -6.25 -2.75 -16.98
CA ARG A 70 -7.60 -3.34 -17.17
C ARG A 70 -8.64 -2.25 -17.39
N ASP A 71 -8.58 -1.17 -16.61
CA ASP A 71 -9.51 -0.05 -16.74
C ASP A 71 -9.33 0.66 -18.08
N PHE A 72 -8.10 0.91 -18.51
CA PHE A 72 -7.79 1.44 -19.84
C PHE A 72 -8.43 0.59 -20.96
N GLN A 73 -8.18 -0.73 -20.94
CA GLN A 73 -8.74 -1.61 -21.97
C GLN A 73 -10.28 -1.64 -21.94
N ASN A 74 -10.88 -1.60 -20.76
CA ASN A 74 -12.34 -1.54 -20.62
C ASN A 74 -12.91 -0.22 -21.16
N ILE A 75 -12.28 0.91 -20.84
CA ILE A 75 -12.70 2.23 -21.38
C ILE A 75 -12.67 2.21 -22.90
N MET A 76 -11.55 1.78 -23.50
CA MET A 76 -11.37 1.77 -24.94
C MET A 76 -12.36 0.81 -25.63
N LYS A 77 -12.59 -0.38 -25.05
CA LYS A 77 -13.56 -1.37 -25.57
C LYS A 77 -15.00 -0.88 -25.45
N ASN A 78 -15.37 -0.30 -24.30
CA ASN A 78 -16.72 0.21 -24.08
C ASN A 78 -17.05 1.41 -24.97
N ALA A 79 -16.04 2.16 -25.39
CA ALA A 79 -16.16 3.26 -26.36
C ALA A 79 -16.07 2.80 -27.82
N ASP A 80 -15.87 1.50 -28.09
CA ASP A 80 -15.68 0.92 -29.42
C ASP A 80 -14.52 1.54 -30.23
N ILE A 81 -13.42 1.88 -29.50
CA ILE A 81 -12.21 2.49 -30.10
C ILE A 81 -10.95 1.66 -29.82
N TYR A 82 -11.09 0.46 -29.28
CA TYR A 82 -9.95 -0.41 -28.99
C TYR A 82 -9.54 -1.20 -30.23
N GLU A 83 -8.31 -0.97 -30.70
CA GLU A 83 -7.69 -1.71 -31.81
C GLU A 83 -6.59 -2.61 -31.22
N PRO A 84 -6.79 -3.96 -31.14
CA PRO A 84 -5.84 -4.88 -30.49
C PRO A 84 -4.43 -4.84 -31.06
N GLU A 85 -4.26 -4.60 -32.35
CA GLU A 85 -2.98 -4.51 -33.06
C GLU A 85 -2.14 -3.30 -32.64
N ARG A 86 -2.77 -2.30 -32.03
CA ARG A 86 -2.09 -1.10 -31.48
C ARG A 86 -1.58 -1.32 -30.06
N TRP A 87 -1.93 -2.45 -29.44
CA TRP A 87 -1.49 -2.80 -28.08
C TRP A 87 -0.27 -3.70 -28.11
N ASN A 88 0.87 -3.19 -27.64
CA ASN A 88 2.07 -4.00 -27.44
C ASN A 88 2.04 -4.65 -26.04
N GLN A 89 1.79 -5.96 -25.99
CA GLN A 89 1.66 -6.71 -24.75
C GLN A 89 2.97 -6.82 -23.95
N SER A 90 4.14 -6.81 -24.59
CA SER A 90 5.41 -6.93 -23.88
C SER A 90 5.88 -5.60 -23.28
N SER A 91 5.79 -4.51 -24.04
CA SER A 91 6.17 -3.17 -23.57
C SER A 91 5.07 -2.42 -22.80
N LYS A 92 3.81 -2.94 -22.82
CA LYS A 92 2.63 -2.30 -22.22
C LYS A 92 2.36 -0.90 -22.77
N ILE A 93 2.45 -0.77 -24.06
CA ILE A 93 2.25 0.49 -24.80
C ILE A 93 1.06 0.35 -25.75
N TYR A 94 0.19 1.35 -25.76
CA TYR A 94 -0.85 1.53 -26.76
C TYR A 94 -0.51 2.72 -27.66
N THR A 95 -0.50 2.50 -28.99
CA THR A 95 -0.22 3.54 -29.98
C THR A 95 -1.52 4.00 -30.64
N PHE A 96 -1.89 5.25 -30.44
CA PHE A 96 -3.07 5.86 -31.07
C PHE A 96 -2.85 6.13 -32.56
N GLY A 97 -3.96 6.27 -33.33
CA GLY A 97 -3.90 6.50 -34.77
C GLY A 97 -3.18 7.80 -35.21
N ASN A 98 -3.06 8.77 -34.29
CA ASN A 98 -2.34 10.02 -34.50
C ASN A 98 -0.86 10.00 -34.09
N GLY A 99 -0.32 8.82 -33.76
CA GLY A 99 1.07 8.62 -33.32
C GLY A 99 1.34 8.88 -31.85
N SER A 100 0.35 9.31 -31.07
CA SER A 100 0.51 9.43 -29.62
C SER A 100 0.53 8.05 -28.96
N ILE A 101 1.20 7.94 -27.83
CA ILE A 101 1.31 6.68 -27.08
C ILE A 101 0.85 6.87 -25.63
N LEU A 102 0.26 5.80 -25.08
CA LEU A 102 0.02 5.62 -23.66
C LEU A 102 0.79 4.42 -23.20
N GLU A 103 1.76 4.64 -22.32
CA GLU A 103 2.59 3.57 -21.77
C GLU A 103 2.28 3.34 -20.29
N PHE A 104 2.45 2.09 -19.83
CA PHE A 104 2.25 1.69 -18.46
C PHE A 104 3.55 1.13 -17.90
N ILE A 105 4.09 1.75 -16.85
CA ILE A 105 5.38 1.41 -16.27
C ILE A 105 5.26 1.06 -14.78
N SER A 106 5.97 0.04 -14.37
CA SER A 106 6.18 -0.30 -12.97
C SER A 106 7.56 0.16 -12.55
N VAL A 107 7.63 0.89 -11.43
CA VAL A 107 8.88 1.49 -10.96
C VAL A 107 9.84 0.45 -10.42
N ASP A 108 9.35 -0.69 -9.91
CA ASP A 108 10.18 -1.82 -9.42
C ASP A 108 11.16 -2.35 -10.47
N ASN A 109 10.86 -2.14 -11.76
CA ASN A 109 11.62 -2.66 -12.89
C ASN A 109 12.35 -1.58 -13.69
N MET A 110 12.38 -0.34 -13.21
CA MET A 110 13.02 0.74 -13.94
C MET A 110 14.41 1.05 -13.40
N SER A 111 15.42 1.04 -14.30
CA SER A 111 16.60 1.88 -14.11
C SER A 111 16.15 3.34 -13.96
N ALA A 112 16.75 4.10 -13.05
CA ALA A 112 16.37 5.48 -12.65
C ALA A 112 16.25 6.52 -13.79
N HIS A 113 16.27 6.12 -15.06
CA HIS A 113 16.44 6.95 -16.24
C HIS A 113 15.48 6.61 -17.39
N GLY A 114 14.16 6.58 -17.11
CA GLY A 114 13.15 6.43 -18.17
C GLY A 114 13.12 7.59 -19.19
N PRO A 115 12.49 7.46 -20.38
CA PRO A 115 12.40 8.48 -21.40
C PRO A 115 11.63 9.73 -20.94
N ALA A 116 11.83 10.86 -21.65
CA ALA A 116 11.02 12.06 -21.46
C ALA A 116 9.56 11.80 -21.91
N ARG A 117 8.60 12.46 -21.27
CA ARG A 117 7.16 12.33 -21.52
C ARG A 117 6.46 13.67 -21.47
N ASP A 118 5.30 13.75 -22.12
CA ASP A 118 4.49 14.95 -22.11
C ASP A 118 3.51 14.99 -20.93
N MET A 119 3.02 13.85 -20.47
CA MET A 119 2.10 13.73 -19.35
C MET A 119 2.44 12.52 -18.47
N LEU A 120 2.28 12.67 -17.16
CA LEU A 120 2.48 11.60 -16.19
C LEU A 120 1.23 11.42 -15.34
N PHE A 121 0.82 10.17 -15.15
CA PHE A 121 -0.15 9.79 -14.15
C PHE A 121 0.47 8.77 -13.19
N VAL A 122 0.60 9.12 -11.91
CA VAL A 122 1.05 8.21 -10.84
C VAL A 122 -0.17 7.63 -10.13
N ASN A 123 -0.42 6.37 -10.39
CA ASN A 123 -1.51 5.62 -9.79
C ASN A 123 -1.09 5.03 -8.44
N GLU A 124 -1.90 5.23 -7.41
CA GLU A 124 -1.63 4.84 -6.01
C GLU A 124 -0.32 5.48 -5.50
N ALA A 125 -0.26 6.82 -5.59
CA ALA A 125 0.95 7.60 -5.30
C ALA A 125 1.42 7.52 -3.83
N ASN A 126 0.52 7.15 -2.90
CA ASN A 126 0.87 6.93 -1.49
C ASN A 126 1.85 5.76 -1.27
N ASP A 127 1.99 4.88 -2.25
CA ASP A 127 2.93 3.76 -2.23
C ASP A 127 4.33 4.14 -2.77
N MET A 128 4.46 5.32 -3.39
CA MET A 128 5.70 5.78 -4.03
C MET A 128 6.45 6.75 -3.11
N ASP A 129 7.76 6.57 -2.97
CA ASP A 129 8.60 7.53 -2.26
C ASP A 129 8.80 8.82 -3.07
N ILE A 130 9.14 9.92 -2.36
CA ILE A 130 9.26 11.26 -2.97
C ILE A 130 10.39 11.34 -4.02
N GLU A 131 11.51 10.65 -3.83
CA GLU A 131 12.65 10.73 -4.75
C GLU A 131 12.33 10.03 -6.06
N THR A 132 11.68 8.87 -6.00
CA THR A 132 11.15 8.17 -7.16
C THR A 132 10.15 9.05 -7.93
N PHE A 133 9.21 9.68 -7.22
CA PHE A 133 8.28 10.62 -7.84
C PHE A 133 9.01 11.80 -8.50
N ARG A 134 9.95 12.44 -7.84
CA ARG A 134 10.75 13.56 -8.38
C ARG A 134 11.49 13.16 -9.64
N ASN A 135 12.09 11.97 -9.67
CA ASN A 135 12.78 11.44 -10.85
C ASN A 135 11.84 11.29 -12.06
N LEU A 136 10.60 10.84 -11.85
CA LEU A 136 9.58 10.80 -12.89
C LEU A 136 9.13 12.21 -13.30
N ALA A 137 8.93 13.09 -12.32
CA ALA A 137 8.48 14.46 -12.54
C ALA A 137 9.49 15.30 -13.37
N PHE A 138 10.80 15.16 -13.10
CA PHE A 138 11.85 15.84 -13.87
C PHE A 138 11.87 15.49 -15.35
N ARG A 139 11.32 14.36 -15.73
CA ARG A 139 11.24 13.87 -17.12
C ARG A 139 9.88 14.08 -17.76
N THR A 140 8.99 14.82 -17.09
CA THR A 140 7.67 15.15 -17.56
C THR A 140 7.62 16.63 -17.90
N THR A 141 7.31 16.96 -19.15
CA THR A 141 7.27 18.35 -19.63
C THR A 141 5.94 19.04 -19.32
N GLY A 142 4.84 18.30 -19.30
CA GLY A 142 3.48 18.82 -19.07
C GLY A 142 2.91 18.44 -17.71
N LYS A 143 1.61 18.14 -17.69
CA LYS A 143 0.83 17.89 -16.47
C LYS A 143 1.21 16.58 -15.80
N ILE A 144 1.24 16.61 -14.48
CA ILE A 144 1.45 15.45 -13.62
C ILE A 144 0.22 15.26 -12.75
N ILE A 145 -0.37 14.07 -12.83
CA ILE A 145 -1.57 13.71 -12.10
C ILE A 145 -1.19 12.60 -11.10
N ILE A 146 -1.72 12.68 -9.90
CA ILE A 146 -1.57 11.59 -8.91
C ILE A 146 -2.93 11.23 -8.34
N ASP A 147 -3.18 9.94 -8.11
CA ASP A 147 -4.34 9.49 -7.34
C ASP A 147 -3.91 8.60 -6.16
N TYR A 148 -4.73 8.60 -5.11
CA TYR A 148 -4.53 7.75 -3.94
C TYR A 148 -5.75 7.67 -3.05
N ASN A 149 -5.77 6.65 -2.17
CA ASN A 149 -6.63 6.61 -1.00
C ASN A 149 -5.84 7.19 0.19
N PRO A 150 -6.42 8.12 0.96
CA PRO A 150 -5.69 8.87 1.98
C PRO A 150 -5.57 8.09 3.30
N THR A 151 -4.87 6.96 3.28
CA THR A 151 -4.64 6.10 4.45
C THR A 151 -3.79 6.79 5.52
N HIS A 152 -2.88 7.66 5.10
CA HIS A 152 -1.97 8.45 5.96
C HIS A 152 -1.50 9.71 5.24
N GLU A 153 -0.90 10.64 5.97
CA GLU A 153 -0.16 11.75 5.36
C GLU A 153 1.15 11.28 4.72
N PHE A 154 1.44 11.79 3.52
CA PHE A 154 2.69 11.52 2.81
C PHE A 154 3.12 12.76 2.01
N TRP A 155 4.19 12.67 1.22
CA TRP A 155 4.79 13.82 0.52
C TRP A 155 3.82 14.65 -0.33
N ALA A 156 2.73 14.09 -0.86
CA ALA A 156 1.75 14.88 -1.59
C ALA A 156 1.10 15.96 -0.70
N HIS A 157 0.83 15.64 0.57
CA HIS A 157 0.25 16.57 1.53
C HIS A 157 1.26 17.61 2.02
N THR A 158 2.50 17.18 2.31
CA THR A 158 3.54 18.02 2.89
C THR A 158 4.28 18.85 1.86
N TRP A 159 4.37 18.41 0.62
CA TRP A 159 5.09 19.10 -0.45
C TRP A 159 4.15 19.66 -1.52
N LEU A 160 3.40 18.86 -2.30
CA LEU A 160 2.57 19.39 -3.39
C LEU A 160 1.48 20.34 -2.89
N MET A 161 0.76 19.97 -1.84
CA MET A 161 -0.36 20.76 -1.34
C MET A 161 0.08 21.91 -0.43
N LYS A 162 1.33 21.97 0.00
CA LYS A 162 1.87 22.98 0.91
C LYS A 162 2.90 23.87 0.20
N ASP A 163 4.01 23.29 -0.27
CA ASP A 163 5.11 24.05 -0.87
C ASP A 163 4.81 24.41 -2.34
N GLU A 164 4.19 23.52 -3.10
CA GLU A 164 3.79 23.71 -4.51
C GLU A 164 2.33 24.13 -4.68
N LYS A 165 1.67 24.64 -3.64
CA LYS A 165 0.24 24.97 -3.63
C LYS A 165 -0.20 25.86 -4.79
N GLY A 166 0.61 26.82 -5.19
CA GLY A 166 0.31 27.72 -6.31
C GLY A 166 0.26 27.03 -7.69
N ASN A 167 0.91 25.85 -7.79
CA ASN A 167 1.06 25.07 -9.03
C ASN A 167 0.33 23.72 -8.94
N THR A 168 -0.54 23.54 -7.94
CA THR A 168 -1.25 22.30 -7.65
C THR A 168 -2.75 22.52 -7.57
N ASP A 169 -3.51 21.71 -8.31
CA ASP A 169 -4.93 21.52 -8.11
C ASP A 169 -5.18 20.31 -7.20
N PHE A 170 -6.17 20.42 -6.33
CA PHE A 170 -6.55 19.37 -5.41
C PHE A 170 -8.05 19.10 -5.44
N ILE A 171 -8.43 17.84 -5.48
CA ILE A 171 -9.82 17.42 -5.43
C ILE A 171 -9.97 16.15 -4.58
N ILE A 172 -11.08 16.07 -3.84
CA ILE A 172 -11.52 14.85 -3.17
C ILE A 172 -12.72 14.29 -3.92
N LEU A 173 -12.61 13.01 -4.34
CA LEU A 173 -13.69 12.23 -4.93
C LEU A 173 -14.11 11.11 -3.97
N THR A 174 -15.42 10.85 -3.91
CA THR A 174 -16.01 9.80 -3.09
C THR A 174 -16.88 8.87 -3.95
N TYR A 175 -17.36 7.78 -3.36
CA TYR A 175 -18.32 6.90 -4.03
C TYR A 175 -19.59 7.63 -4.50
N LYS A 176 -19.93 8.80 -3.91
CA LYS A 176 -21.08 9.64 -4.28
C LYS A 176 -20.88 10.35 -5.62
N ASP A 177 -19.63 10.53 -6.04
CA ASP A 177 -19.26 11.14 -7.32
C ASP A 177 -19.29 10.10 -8.47
N ASN A 178 -19.64 8.83 -8.17
CA ASN A 178 -19.70 7.72 -9.11
C ASN A 178 -21.12 7.16 -9.22
N GLU A 179 -21.94 7.75 -10.07
CA GLU A 179 -23.32 7.32 -10.30
C GLU A 179 -23.42 5.94 -10.97
N ALA A 180 -22.35 5.48 -11.64
CA ALA A 180 -22.27 4.16 -12.25
C ALA A 180 -22.00 3.02 -11.25
N LEU A 181 -21.82 3.36 -9.96
CA LEU A 181 -21.59 2.36 -8.92
C LEU A 181 -22.84 1.51 -8.69
N ALA A 182 -22.67 0.18 -8.72
CA ALA A 182 -23.76 -0.76 -8.46
C ALA A 182 -24.41 -0.49 -7.08
N PRO A 183 -25.75 -0.49 -6.98
CA PRO A 183 -26.46 -0.22 -5.73
C PRO A 183 -25.98 -1.08 -4.55
N THR A 184 -25.75 -2.38 -4.78
CA THR A 184 -25.26 -3.31 -3.76
C THR A 184 -23.92 -2.91 -3.17
N ILE A 185 -23.02 -2.32 -3.97
CA ILE A 185 -21.72 -1.84 -3.49
C ILE A 185 -21.89 -0.51 -2.75
N ARG A 186 -22.76 0.37 -3.22
CA ARG A 186 -23.11 1.62 -2.54
C ARG A 186 -23.69 1.31 -1.16
N ASP A 187 -24.66 0.42 -1.07
CA ASP A 187 -25.30 0.02 0.20
C ASP A 187 -24.25 -0.58 1.16
N ALA A 188 -23.31 -1.39 0.65
CA ALA A 188 -22.23 -1.95 1.45
C ALA A 188 -21.28 -0.87 2.01
N ILE A 189 -21.01 0.21 1.26
CA ILE A 189 -20.24 1.35 1.75
C ILE A 189 -21.05 2.12 2.79
N GLU A 190 -22.31 2.42 2.49
CA GLU A 190 -23.20 3.21 3.36
C GLU A 190 -23.55 2.50 4.66
N SER A 191 -23.58 1.17 4.67
CA SER A 191 -23.79 0.38 5.90
C SER A 191 -22.70 0.60 6.95
N ARG A 192 -21.53 1.15 6.56
CA ARG A 192 -20.42 1.50 7.45
C ARG A 192 -20.44 2.97 7.89
N GLN A 193 -21.44 3.74 7.47
CA GLN A 193 -21.63 5.11 7.93
C GLN A 193 -21.93 5.12 9.43
N PRO A 194 -21.28 5.98 10.22
CA PRO A 194 -21.56 6.10 11.65
C PRO A 194 -23.02 6.51 11.86
N LYS A 195 -23.66 5.93 12.87
CA LYS A 195 -25.01 6.33 13.28
C LYS A 195 -24.94 7.69 13.98
N LYS A 196 -26.10 8.33 14.11
CA LYS A 196 -26.20 9.63 14.79
C LYS A 196 -25.62 9.53 16.22
N GLY A 197 -24.57 10.31 16.48
CA GLY A 197 -23.87 10.35 17.79
C GLY A 197 -22.66 9.40 17.90
N GLU A 198 -22.40 8.55 16.91
CA GLU A 198 -21.21 7.71 16.87
C GLU A 198 -20.04 8.46 16.21
N LYS A 199 -18.80 8.22 16.69
CA LYS A 199 -17.60 8.69 16.01
C LYS A 199 -17.41 7.90 14.70
N PRO A 200 -17.00 8.56 13.59
CA PRO A 200 -16.69 7.86 12.37
C PRO A 200 -15.49 6.92 12.56
N SER A 201 -15.59 5.69 12.05
CA SER A 201 -14.47 4.78 12.01
C SER A 201 -13.39 5.30 11.05
N ASN A 202 -12.13 4.92 11.26
CA ASN A 202 -11.04 5.26 10.35
C ASN A 202 -11.32 4.76 8.91
N TRP A 203 -11.93 3.58 8.78
CA TRP A 203 -12.37 3.06 7.49
C TRP A 203 -13.35 4.03 6.79
N TRP A 204 -14.34 4.57 7.53
CA TRP A 204 -15.30 5.52 6.97
C TRP A 204 -14.64 6.84 6.56
N ILE A 205 -13.71 7.35 7.39
CA ILE A 205 -12.95 8.57 7.08
C ILE A 205 -12.16 8.40 5.79
N VAL A 206 -11.40 7.31 5.66
CA VAL A 206 -10.54 7.05 4.50
C VAL A 206 -11.35 6.66 3.27
N TYR A 207 -12.15 5.61 3.37
CA TYR A 207 -12.76 4.96 2.21
C TYR A 207 -14.15 5.48 1.89
N GLY A 208 -14.90 5.96 2.88
CA GLY A 208 -16.20 6.60 2.69
C GLY A 208 -16.08 8.07 2.31
N LEU A 209 -15.34 8.84 3.11
CA LEU A 209 -15.24 10.30 2.94
C LEU A 209 -14.04 10.73 2.09
N GLY A 210 -13.07 9.87 1.82
CA GLY A 210 -11.85 10.22 1.11
C GLY A 210 -10.97 11.22 1.87
N GLN A 211 -11.07 11.26 3.19
CA GLN A 211 -10.28 12.12 4.07
C GLN A 211 -9.12 11.36 4.67
N ILE A 212 -8.08 12.09 5.09
CA ILE A 212 -6.91 11.48 5.72
C ILE A 212 -7.36 10.76 6.99
N GLY A 213 -7.02 9.48 7.07
CA GLY A 213 -7.26 8.67 8.25
C GLY A 213 -6.47 9.22 9.44
N SER A 214 -7.04 9.14 10.62
CA SER A 214 -6.31 9.39 11.84
C SER A 214 -5.72 8.08 12.35
N LEU A 215 -4.53 8.15 12.92
CA LEU A 215 -3.95 7.05 13.69
C LEU A 215 -4.65 6.87 15.06
N GLU A 216 -5.67 7.68 15.36
CA GLU A 216 -6.49 7.52 16.56
C GLU A 216 -7.24 6.18 16.49
N GLY A 217 -6.89 5.26 17.37
CA GLY A 217 -7.41 3.90 17.40
C GLY A 217 -6.43 2.84 16.88
N ASN A 218 -5.31 3.23 16.27
CA ASN A 218 -4.25 2.29 15.95
C ASN A 218 -3.60 1.76 17.23
N ILE A 219 -3.22 0.48 17.17
CA ILE A 219 -2.57 -0.19 18.29
C ILE A 219 -1.18 0.39 18.51
N TYR A 220 -0.44 0.65 17.43
CA TYR A 220 0.89 1.23 17.48
C TYR A 220 0.92 2.64 16.88
N SER A 221 1.80 3.49 17.42
CA SER A 221 2.04 4.84 16.95
C SER A 221 3.51 5.21 17.15
N GLY A 222 3.99 6.23 16.43
CA GLY A 222 5.34 6.74 16.61
C GLY A 222 6.46 5.92 15.96
N TRP A 223 6.13 4.91 15.15
CA TRP A 223 7.13 4.20 14.36
C TRP A 223 7.58 5.10 13.21
N HIS A 224 8.86 5.06 12.87
CA HIS A 224 9.41 5.80 11.73
C HIS A 224 10.17 4.88 10.78
N LYS A 225 10.29 5.31 9.53
CA LYS A 225 10.90 4.51 8.46
C LYS A 225 12.41 4.48 8.60
N ALA A 226 13.00 3.31 8.42
CA ALA A 226 14.43 3.10 8.48
C ALA A 226 15.17 3.85 7.37
N THR A 227 16.32 4.38 7.74
CA THR A 227 17.34 4.93 6.84
C THR A 227 18.59 4.04 6.85
N ALA A 228 19.52 4.26 5.91
CA ALA A 228 20.78 3.53 5.91
C ALA A 228 21.61 3.79 7.18
N ASP A 229 21.44 4.94 7.81
CA ASP A 229 22.17 5.32 9.03
C ASP A 229 21.69 4.53 10.25
N ASP A 230 20.43 4.16 10.32
CA ASP A 230 19.85 3.38 11.42
C ASP A 230 20.47 1.96 11.52
N TYR A 231 20.96 1.43 10.39
CA TYR A 231 21.63 0.13 10.35
C TYR A 231 23.11 0.17 10.75
N LYS A 232 23.70 1.36 10.91
CA LYS A 232 25.09 1.44 11.36
C LYS A 232 25.20 0.88 12.77
N ASN A 233 26.05 -0.16 12.90
CA ASN A 233 26.29 -0.89 14.15
C ASN A 233 25.06 -1.61 14.72
N ALA A 234 23.93 -1.68 14.02
CA ALA A 234 22.78 -2.43 14.45
C ALA A 234 23.07 -3.94 14.40
N LYS A 235 22.69 -4.66 15.46
CA LYS A 235 22.92 -6.10 15.60
C LYS A 235 21.62 -6.86 15.35
N LEU A 236 21.65 -7.85 14.48
CA LEU A 236 20.56 -8.80 14.31
C LEU A 236 20.43 -9.64 15.59
N ILE A 237 19.25 -9.64 16.19
CA ILE A 237 19.04 -10.32 17.49
C ILE A 237 17.97 -11.40 17.44
N ARG A 238 17.00 -11.33 16.51
CA ARG A 238 15.86 -12.25 16.47
C ARG A 238 15.18 -12.23 15.12
N TYR A 239 14.45 -13.31 14.79
CA TYR A 239 13.45 -13.34 13.73
C TYR A 239 12.08 -13.64 14.32
N GLY A 240 11.03 -13.08 13.71
CA GLY A 240 9.64 -13.42 13.99
C GLY A 240 8.98 -13.98 12.73
N LEU A 241 8.21 -15.05 12.86
CA LEU A 241 7.55 -15.70 11.73
C LEU A 241 6.09 -16.00 12.07
N ASP A 242 5.20 -15.48 11.23
CA ASP A 242 3.80 -15.86 11.23
C ASP A 242 3.49 -16.72 10.01
N PHE A 243 2.76 -17.84 10.21
CA PHE A 243 2.45 -18.78 9.13
C PHE A 243 1.12 -18.44 8.50
N GLY A 244 1.13 -18.09 7.20
CA GLY A 244 -0.07 -17.98 6.40
C GLY A 244 -0.65 -19.34 6.00
N PHE A 245 -1.95 -19.36 5.77
CA PHE A 245 -2.65 -20.48 5.10
C PHE A 245 -2.68 -20.29 3.59
N SER A 246 -3.35 -21.20 2.87
CA SER A 246 -3.38 -21.25 1.40
C SER A 246 -3.65 -19.90 0.72
N ASN A 247 -4.45 -19.03 1.33
CA ASN A 247 -4.80 -17.71 0.80
C ASN A 247 -4.29 -16.56 1.66
N ASP A 248 -3.67 -16.85 2.82
CA ASP A 248 -3.13 -15.85 3.73
C ASP A 248 -1.61 -15.75 3.57
N GLU A 249 -1.07 -14.59 3.82
CA GLU A 249 0.35 -14.32 3.70
C GLU A 249 1.11 -14.89 4.90
N SER A 250 2.28 -15.47 4.63
CA SER A 250 3.28 -15.73 5.67
C SER A 250 4.15 -14.48 5.84
N GLY A 251 4.26 -14.01 7.07
CA GLY A 251 5.06 -12.84 7.44
C GLY A 251 6.34 -13.22 8.17
N LEU A 252 7.51 -12.80 7.66
CA LEU A 252 8.80 -12.95 8.35
C LEU A 252 9.44 -11.58 8.53
N VAL A 253 9.85 -11.29 9.76
CA VAL A 253 10.60 -10.09 10.10
C VAL A 253 11.93 -10.42 10.76
N ALA A 254 12.95 -9.58 10.53
CA ALA A 254 14.18 -9.54 11.29
C ALA A 254 14.15 -8.38 12.28
N ILE A 255 14.59 -8.64 13.51
CA ILE A 255 14.72 -7.62 14.55
C ILE A 255 16.20 -7.31 14.75
N TYR A 256 16.57 -6.06 14.49
CA TYR A 256 17.90 -5.55 14.81
C TYR A 256 17.80 -4.60 16.00
N GLN A 257 18.82 -4.58 16.81
CA GLN A 257 18.95 -3.64 17.94
C GLN A 257 20.04 -2.62 17.61
N THR A 258 19.69 -1.34 17.68
CA THR A 258 20.65 -0.22 17.50
C THR A 258 21.47 0.00 18.77
N GLU A 259 22.52 0.84 18.68
CA GLU A 259 23.34 1.24 19.85
C GLU A 259 22.52 2.05 20.89
N HIS A 260 21.38 2.61 20.47
CA HIS A 260 20.49 3.41 21.33
C HIS A 260 19.32 2.59 21.91
N ASP A 261 19.39 1.26 21.87
CA ASP A 261 18.34 0.32 22.33
C ASP A 261 17.02 0.42 21.54
N GLU A 262 17.02 1.05 20.37
CA GLU A 262 15.89 1.04 19.44
C GLU A 262 15.87 -0.27 18.66
N LEU A 263 14.68 -0.68 18.21
CA LEU A 263 14.53 -1.90 17.43
C LEU A 263 14.17 -1.58 15.99
N ILE A 264 14.96 -2.07 15.03
CA ILE A 264 14.61 -2.03 13.63
C ILE A 264 13.87 -3.33 13.30
N VAL A 265 12.64 -3.21 12.84
CA VAL A 265 11.82 -4.31 12.34
C VAL A 265 11.90 -4.30 10.83
N LYS A 266 12.60 -5.28 10.25
CA LYS A 266 12.78 -5.41 8.81
C LYS A 266 11.94 -6.54 8.25
N GLN A 267 11.09 -6.23 7.28
CA GLN A 267 10.35 -7.23 6.51
C GLN A 267 11.30 -8.04 5.63
N LEU A 268 11.22 -9.36 5.68
CA LEU A 268 12.01 -10.28 4.86
C LEU A 268 11.15 -11.12 3.91
N ILE A 269 10.02 -11.65 4.41
CA ILE A 269 9.06 -12.41 3.61
C ILE A 269 7.66 -11.84 3.84
N TYR A 270 6.90 -11.67 2.76
CA TYR A 270 5.47 -11.45 2.79
C TYR A 270 4.86 -12.14 1.56
N LYS A 271 4.35 -13.35 1.73
CA LYS A 271 4.03 -14.21 0.60
C LYS A 271 2.96 -15.25 0.96
N THR A 272 2.00 -15.46 0.07
CA THR A 272 0.99 -16.51 0.18
C THR A 272 1.51 -17.86 -0.34
N GLY A 273 0.88 -18.95 0.10
CA GLY A 273 1.02 -20.28 -0.50
C GLY A 273 2.36 -20.97 -0.24
N ILE A 274 3.05 -20.65 0.85
CA ILE A 274 4.25 -21.39 1.26
C ILE A 274 3.83 -22.71 1.93
N LEU A 275 4.19 -23.84 1.32
CA LEU A 275 3.96 -25.16 1.92
C LEU A 275 4.96 -25.41 3.07
N GLY A 276 4.58 -26.21 4.07
CA GLY A 276 5.43 -26.51 5.23
C GLY A 276 6.84 -26.94 4.86
N SER A 277 6.96 -27.86 3.90
CA SER A 277 8.25 -28.35 3.39
C SER A 277 9.12 -27.30 2.65
N GLN A 278 8.54 -26.18 2.25
CA GLN A 278 9.23 -25.12 1.49
C GLN A 278 9.82 -24.03 2.38
N TYR A 279 9.43 -23.96 3.65
CA TYR A 279 9.90 -22.88 4.54
C TYR A 279 11.42 -22.82 4.66
N GLY A 280 12.12 -23.95 4.75
CA GLY A 280 13.56 -23.92 4.86
C GLY A 280 14.25 -23.33 3.61
N ASP A 281 13.73 -23.60 2.43
CA ASP A 281 14.26 -23.00 1.19
C ASP A 281 13.94 -21.52 1.08
N GLU A 282 12.73 -21.10 1.49
CA GLU A 282 12.36 -19.68 1.54
C GLU A 282 13.23 -18.92 2.57
N LEU A 283 13.49 -19.50 3.73
CA LEU A 283 14.39 -18.92 4.74
C LEU A 283 15.82 -18.77 4.21
N ARG A 284 16.35 -19.77 3.50
CA ARG A 284 17.68 -19.69 2.87
C ARG A 284 17.72 -18.58 1.80
N ARG A 285 16.68 -18.48 0.96
CA ARG A 285 16.56 -17.42 -0.07
C ARG A 285 16.49 -16.04 0.55
N ALA A 286 15.83 -15.91 1.69
CA ALA A 286 15.74 -14.66 2.46
C ALA A 286 17.04 -14.33 3.22
N GLY A 287 18.07 -15.18 3.16
CA GLY A 287 19.37 -14.96 3.81
C GLY A 287 19.31 -15.07 5.35
N ILE A 288 18.41 -15.92 5.87
CA ILE A 288 18.28 -16.10 7.32
C ILE A 288 19.51 -16.79 7.91
N GLU A 289 20.06 -16.20 8.95
CA GLU A 289 21.17 -16.79 9.73
C GLU A 289 20.68 -17.96 10.58
N PRO A 290 21.11 -19.21 10.32
CA PRO A 290 20.59 -20.40 11.05
C PRO A 290 20.82 -20.38 12.56
N THR A 291 21.83 -19.64 13.00
CA THR A 291 22.21 -19.53 14.45
C THR A 291 21.33 -18.52 15.19
N VAL A 292 20.69 -17.59 14.52
CA VAL A 292 19.79 -16.61 15.13
C VAL A 292 18.41 -17.24 15.31
N LEU A 293 17.81 -17.06 16.49
CA LEU A 293 16.55 -17.70 16.85
C LEU A 293 15.37 -17.11 16.08
N ILE A 294 14.56 -17.98 15.48
CA ILE A 294 13.25 -17.68 14.90
C ILE A 294 12.17 -17.98 15.94
N VAL A 295 11.33 -17.02 16.25
CA VAL A 295 10.12 -17.23 17.06
C VAL A 295 8.92 -17.25 16.13
N ALA A 296 8.33 -18.43 15.97
CA ALA A 296 7.26 -18.65 15.00
C ALA A 296 5.90 -18.84 15.67
N ASP A 297 4.82 -18.68 14.91
CA ASP A 297 3.49 -19.03 15.37
C ASP A 297 3.45 -20.49 15.90
N SER A 298 3.04 -20.67 17.15
CA SER A 298 2.96 -21.98 17.78
C SER A 298 1.76 -22.84 17.34
N ALA A 299 0.84 -22.29 16.55
CA ALA A 299 -0.31 -23.04 16.03
C ALA A 299 0.09 -24.14 15.01
N ARG A 300 1.32 -24.09 14.47
CA ARG A 300 1.83 -25.03 13.46
C ARG A 300 3.12 -25.74 13.93
N PRO A 301 3.07 -26.58 14.98
CA PRO A 301 4.24 -27.25 15.54
C PRO A 301 4.94 -28.18 14.53
N GLU A 302 4.21 -28.72 13.56
CA GLU A 302 4.75 -29.55 12.47
C GLU A 302 5.69 -28.74 11.58
N ILE A 303 5.35 -27.50 11.22
CA ILE A 303 6.21 -26.64 10.38
C ILE A 303 7.45 -26.20 11.19
N ILE A 304 7.28 -25.90 12.48
CA ILE A 304 8.42 -25.59 13.37
C ILE A 304 9.40 -26.76 13.41
N ALA A 305 8.90 -27.99 13.47
CA ALA A 305 9.74 -29.19 13.46
C ALA A 305 10.49 -29.37 12.14
N GLU A 306 9.84 -29.10 11.00
CA GLU A 306 10.46 -29.12 9.68
C GLU A 306 11.56 -28.06 9.54
N ILE A 307 11.31 -26.82 10.00
CA ILE A 307 12.30 -25.73 10.00
C ILE A 307 13.54 -26.12 10.83
N LYS A 308 13.33 -26.73 12.03
CA LYS A 308 14.42 -27.25 12.87
C LYS A 308 15.22 -28.37 12.18
N ALA A 309 14.53 -29.30 11.53
CA ALA A 309 15.18 -30.41 10.81
C ALA A 309 16.05 -29.90 9.64
N GLN A 310 15.75 -28.72 9.12
CA GLN A 310 16.54 -28.07 8.07
C GLN A 310 17.69 -27.20 8.58
N GLY A 311 17.96 -27.23 9.89
CA GLY A 311 19.15 -26.64 10.52
C GLY A 311 18.92 -25.23 11.11
N PHE A 312 17.69 -24.72 11.12
CA PHE A 312 17.40 -23.43 11.75
C PHE A 312 17.01 -23.55 13.21
N ARG A 313 17.38 -22.55 14.01
CA ARG A 313 16.90 -22.44 15.41
C ARG A 313 15.50 -21.81 15.38
N CYS A 314 14.47 -22.61 15.67
CA CYS A 314 13.08 -22.16 15.65
C CYS A 314 12.35 -22.64 16.91
N ILE A 315 11.54 -21.78 17.53
CA ILE A 315 10.64 -22.11 18.64
C ILE A 315 9.25 -21.54 18.37
N GLY A 316 8.24 -22.12 19.01
CA GLY A 316 6.88 -21.57 19.01
C GLY A 316 6.76 -20.37 19.95
N ALA A 317 6.01 -19.35 19.52
CA ALA A 317 5.62 -18.22 20.35
C ALA A 317 4.68 -18.67 21.49
N ASP A 318 4.73 -17.96 22.61
CA ASP A 318 3.82 -18.18 23.73
C ASP A 318 2.42 -17.64 23.40
N LYS A 319 1.44 -18.53 23.33
CA LYS A 319 0.03 -18.20 23.04
C LYS A 319 -0.90 -18.45 24.26
N ASN A 320 -0.39 -18.34 25.48
CA ASN A 320 -1.21 -18.39 26.69
C ASN A 320 -2.25 -17.25 26.71
N ALA A 321 -3.30 -17.40 27.53
CA ALA A 321 -4.34 -16.39 27.68
C ALA A 321 -3.72 -15.00 27.96
N GLY A 322 -4.18 -13.98 27.22
CA GLY A 322 -3.66 -12.60 27.29
C GLY A 322 -2.30 -12.37 26.62
N SER A 323 -1.75 -13.35 25.89
CA SER A 323 -0.47 -13.20 25.19
C SER A 323 -0.49 -12.09 24.13
N VAL A 324 -1.62 -11.88 23.46
CA VAL A 324 -1.79 -10.83 22.45
C VAL A 324 -1.61 -9.45 23.08
N LEU A 325 -2.39 -9.14 24.11
CA LEU A 325 -2.32 -7.84 24.82
C LEU A 325 -0.95 -7.61 25.43
N ARG A 326 -0.41 -8.62 26.12
CA ARG A 326 0.94 -8.54 26.70
C ARG A 326 2.00 -8.29 25.65
N GLY A 327 1.93 -8.96 24.49
CA GLY A 327 2.86 -8.74 23.39
C GLY A 327 2.74 -7.37 22.78
N ILE A 328 1.52 -6.86 22.60
CA ILE A 328 1.25 -5.50 22.16
C ILE A 328 1.88 -4.48 23.12
N ASP A 329 1.68 -4.64 24.43
CA ASP A 329 2.23 -3.72 25.42
C ASP A 329 3.77 -3.73 25.41
N ARG A 330 4.40 -4.89 25.18
CA ARG A 330 5.86 -5.00 25.07
C ARG A 330 6.40 -4.30 23.82
N VAL A 331 5.71 -4.38 22.70
CA VAL A 331 6.06 -3.63 21.48
C VAL A 331 5.91 -2.12 21.72
N LYS A 332 4.83 -1.69 22.39
CA LYS A 332 4.60 -0.26 22.74
C LYS A 332 5.68 0.34 23.64
N GLN A 333 6.34 -0.49 24.44
CA GLN A 333 7.45 -0.05 25.32
C GLN A 333 8.78 0.15 24.59
N ARG A 334 8.83 -0.11 23.29
CA ARG A 334 10.03 0.02 22.45
C ARG A 334 9.89 1.17 21.47
N GLN A 335 11.02 1.80 21.17
CA GLN A 335 11.14 2.65 20.01
C GLN A 335 11.37 1.76 18.79
N ILE A 336 10.46 1.83 17.82
CA ILE A 336 10.48 0.96 16.65
C ILE A 336 10.76 1.79 15.40
N ILE A 337 11.69 1.27 14.61
CA ILE A 337 12.02 1.72 13.26
C ILE A 337 11.58 0.62 12.31
N TYR A 338 10.77 0.92 11.29
CA TYR A 338 10.29 -0.10 10.35
C TYR A 338 11.02 -0.04 9.01
N ASP A 339 11.24 -1.20 8.41
CA ASP A 339 11.81 -1.35 7.06
C ASP A 339 11.01 -2.41 6.30
N GLY A 340 10.16 -1.99 5.39
CA GLY A 340 9.34 -2.84 4.56
C GLY A 340 8.00 -2.21 4.22
N LYS A 341 7.57 -2.39 2.96
CA LYS A 341 6.35 -1.79 2.42
C LYS A 341 5.09 -2.42 3.00
N ASP A 342 5.06 -3.74 3.09
CA ASP A 342 3.89 -4.44 3.62
C ASP A 342 3.82 -4.30 5.13
N LEU A 343 4.98 -4.24 5.81
CA LEU A 343 5.09 -3.93 7.22
C LEU A 343 4.54 -2.52 7.54
N GLU A 344 4.87 -1.52 6.71
CA GLU A 344 4.31 -0.17 6.81
C GLU A 344 2.79 -0.18 6.67
N ARG A 345 2.27 -0.90 5.67
CA ARG A 345 0.83 -1.02 5.42
C ARG A 345 0.10 -1.64 6.61
N GLU A 346 0.63 -2.74 7.17
CA GLU A 346 0.04 -3.39 8.34
C GLU A 346 0.13 -2.47 9.58
N TYR A 347 1.29 -1.87 9.86
CA TYR A 347 1.47 -0.92 10.95
C TYR A 347 0.44 0.22 10.92
N LEU A 348 0.22 0.82 9.75
CA LEU A 348 -0.72 1.94 9.57
C LEU A 348 -2.20 1.51 9.67
N SER A 349 -2.49 0.23 9.51
CA SER A 349 -3.85 -0.33 9.58
C SER A 349 -4.12 -1.16 10.84
N TYR A 350 -3.09 -1.44 11.66
CA TYR A 350 -3.23 -2.27 12.84
C TYR A 350 -3.96 -1.54 13.97
N ALA A 351 -5.26 -1.82 14.10
CA ALA A 351 -6.16 -1.10 14.98
C ALA A 351 -6.92 -2.04 15.92
N TRP A 352 -7.42 -1.48 17.01
CA TRP A 352 -8.32 -2.18 17.90
C TRP A 352 -9.66 -2.48 17.22
N ARG A 353 -10.19 -3.67 17.47
CA ARG A 353 -11.51 -4.09 16.99
C ARG A 353 -12.58 -3.23 17.65
N THR A 354 -13.48 -2.71 16.82
CA THR A 354 -14.61 -1.89 17.29
C THR A 354 -15.90 -2.66 17.09
N LYS A 355 -16.71 -2.80 18.14
CA LYS A 355 -18.07 -3.36 18.04
C LYS A 355 -18.94 -2.46 17.16
N ARG A 356 -20.06 -3.01 16.67
CA ARG A 356 -21.09 -2.22 15.96
C ARG A 356 -21.64 -1.06 16.78
N THR A 357 -21.52 -1.11 18.10
CA THR A 357 -21.94 -0.05 19.06
C THR A 357 -20.93 1.09 19.18
N GLY A 358 -19.76 1.02 18.49
CA GLY A 358 -18.67 2.00 18.64
C GLY A 358 -17.73 1.74 19.83
N GLU A 359 -18.00 0.72 20.64
CA GLU A 359 -17.13 0.31 21.74
C GLU A 359 -15.88 -0.38 21.20
N THR A 360 -14.71 0.09 21.59
CA THR A 360 -13.43 -0.53 21.25
C THR A 360 -13.18 -1.73 22.17
N LEU A 361 -12.82 -2.87 21.59
CA LEU A 361 -12.42 -4.07 22.30
C LEU A 361 -10.90 -4.10 22.51
N ASP A 362 -10.45 -4.76 23.54
CA ASP A 362 -9.03 -5.04 23.77
C ASP A 362 -8.54 -6.24 22.91
N GLU A 363 -8.93 -6.23 21.64
CA GLU A 363 -8.56 -7.22 20.63
C GLU A 363 -8.19 -6.49 19.35
N PRO A 364 -7.10 -6.87 18.65
CA PRO A 364 -6.85 -6.37 17.30
C PRO A 364 -8.01 -6.68 16.36
N GLN A 365 -8.22 -5.83 15.35
CA GLN A 365 -9.15 -6.11 14.28
C GLN A 365 -8.59 -7.24 13.42
N ASP A 366 -9.41 -8.27 13.14
CA ASP A 366 -9.03 -9.35 12.23
C ASP A 366 -8.69 -8.80 10.82
N GLY A 367 -7.62 -9.25 10.23
CA GLY A 367 -7.19 -8.93 8.86
C GLY A 367 -5.68 -8.75 8.80
N ASN A 368 -5.11 -8.51 7.65
CA ASN A 368 -3.69 -8.37 7.32
C ASN A 368 -2.81 -7.85 8.49
N ASP A 369 -2.42 -8.75 9.40
CA ASP A 369 -1.64 -8.45 10.61
C ASP A 369 -0.46 -9.43 10.80
N HIS A 370 -0.11 -10.18 9.76
CA HIS A 370 0.91 -11.24 9.79
C HIS A 370 2.30 -10.72 10.17
N LEU A 371 2.71 -9.56 9.67
CA LEU A 371 3.99 -8.95 10.04
C LEU A 371 3.92 -8.29 11.43
N MET A 372 2.75 -7.80 11.85
CA MET A 372 2.53 -7.29 13.21
C MET A 372 2.60 -8.44 14.21
N ASP A 373 2.01 -9.58 13.89
CA ASP A 373 2.06 -10.79 14.73
C ASP A 373 3.47 -11.37 14.77
N ALA A 374 4.16 -11.49 13.66
CA ALA A 374 5.57 -11.89 13.61
C ALA A 374 6.46 -10.96 14.46
N THR A 375 6.24 -9.64 14.37
CA THR A 375 6.94 -8.64 15.20
C THR A 375 6.66 -8.85 16.69
N ARG A 376 5.41 -9.06 17.04
CA ARG A 376 4.98 -9.31 18.42
C ARG A 376 5.60 -10.58 19.00
N TYR A 377 5.64 -11.69 18.24
CA TYR A 377 6.28 -12.93 18.68
C TYR A 377 7.76 -12.74 19.00
N ALA A 378 8.50 -12.10 18.10
CA ALA A 378 9.93 -11.85 18.29
C ALA A 378 10.23 -10.96 19.50
N ILE A 379 9.48 -9.87 19.68
CA ILE A 379 9.70 -8.89 20.76
C ILE A 379 9.23 -9.43 22.11
N ASP A 380 8.12 -10.18 22.17
CA ASP A 380 7.64 -10.81 23.42
C ASP A 380 8.68 -11.78 23.98
N ASP A 381 9.34 -12.55 23.12
CA ASP A 381 10.38 -13.49 23.54
C ASP A 381 11.65 -12.79 24.04
N LEU A 382 12.07 -11.70 23.41
CA LEU A 382 13.23 -10.90 23.88
C LEU A 382 13.08 -10.43 25.33
N SER A 383 11.86 -10.11 25.74
CA SER A 383 11.57 -9.62 27.08
C SER A 383 11.67 -10.71 28.14
N LYS A 384 11.56 -12.00 27.78
CA LYS A 384 11.70 -13.14 28.70
C LYS A 384 13.15 -13.42 29.08
N GLN A 385 14.11 -13.15 28.19
CA GLN A 385 15.54 -13.44 28.43
C GLN A 385 16.24 -12.50 29.41
N ARG A 386 15.62 -11.38 29.81
CA ARG A 386 16.18 -10.49 30.86
C ARG A 386 16.03 -11.00 32.29
N PHE A 387 15.37 -12.14 32.53
CA PHE A 387 15.10 -12.68 33.84
C PHE A 387 15.85 -14.01 34.18
N ASP A 388 16.68 -14.50 33.23
CA ASP A 388 17.56 -15.63 33.48
C ASP A 388 18.91 -15.10 34.00
N PHE A 389 18.96 -14.73 35.31
CA PHE A 389 20.16 -14.52 36.11
C PHE A 389 20.23 -15.55 37.21
#